data_91ad22f1792ccb46d4987e82b72701f6
#
_entry.id   91ad22f1792ccb46d4987e82b72701f6
#
_cell.length_a   1.000
_cell.length_b   1.000
_cell.length_c   1.000
_cell.angle_alpha   90.00
_cell.angle_beta   90.00
_cell.angle_gamma   90.00
#
_symmetry.space_group_name_H-M   'P 1'
#
loop_
_entity.id
_entity.type
_entity.pdbx_description
1 polymer ?
#
loop_
_entity_poly.entity_id
_entity_poly.type
_entity_poly.pdbx_seq_one_letter_code
_entity_poly.pdbx_strand_id
1 'polypeptide(L)'
;ATADVVYEMMNKGLVDIALFMEPVDTEGLDYIRITDCDHWCVGMRPDDPLAEKEFIRKEDLIGKPLILPERVNVQSELANWFGKDFSKLQIAFTSNLGTNAGVMAANGLGYPISIEGAAKYWREDILVQRRISPEITTSTVIAWRRNIPYSLAVRKMIEEINAFQA
;
A
#
# COMPACT_ATOMS: atom_id res chain seq x y z
N ALA A 1 5.00 7.00 -9.01
CA ALA A 1 3.69 7.49 -9.46
C ALA A 1 2.58 6.74 -8.73
N THR A 2 1.41 7.35 -8.58
CA THR A 2 0.22 6.66 -8.03
C THR A 2 -0.35 5.69 -9.06
N ALA A 3 -1.14 4.72 -8.64
CA ALA A 3 -1.73 3.72 -9.53
C ALA A 3 -2.55 4.36 -10.66
N ASP A 4 -3.34 5.39 -10.34
CA ASP A 4 -4.19 6.09 -11.31
C ASP A 4 -3.36 6.76 -12.42
N VAL A 5 -2.25 7.42 -12.04
CA VAL A 5 -1.31 8.02 -13.01
C VAL A 5 -0.65 6.95 -13.88
N VAL A 6 -0.23 5.83 -13.30
CA VAL A 6 0.38 4.71 -14.05
C VAL A 6 -0.64 4.10 -15.00
N TYR A 7 -1.89 3.92 -14.57
CA TYR A 7 -2.98 3.42 -15.42
C TYR A 7 -3.22 4.34 -16.64
N GLU A 8 -3.26 5.66 -16.41
CA GLU A 8 -3.33 6.61 -17.52
C GLU A 8 -2.12 6.52 -18.47
N MET A 9 -0.91 6.36 -17.93
CA MET A 9 0.29 6.20 -18.74
C MET A 9 0.24 4.92 -19.58
N MET A 10 -0.28 3.83 -19.03
CA MET A 10 -0.52 2.59 -19.79
C MET A 10 -1.53 2.80 -20.92
N ASN A 11 -2.63 3.51 -20.64
CA ASN A 11 -3.65 3.81 -21.66
C ASN A 11 -3.11 4.69 -22.79
N LYS A 12 -2.17 5.58 -22.48
CA LYS A 12 -1.47 6.43 -23.47
C LYS A 12 -0.31 5.71 -24.18
N GLY A 13 -0.02 4.44 -23.83
CA GLY A 13 1.10 3.68 -24.39
C GLY A 13 2.49 4.17 -23.96
N LEU A 14 2.57 4.90 -22.85
CA LEU A 14 3.83 5.40 -22.27
C LEU A 14 4.47 4.37 -21.33
N VAL A 15 3.68 3.43 -20.84
CA VAL A 15 4.11 2.31 -19.99
C VAL A 15 3.47 1.04 -20.50
N ASP A 16 4.25 0.00 -20.71
CA ASP A 16 3.79 -1.29 -21.22
C ASP A 16 3.42 -2.26 -20.09
N ILE A 17 4.21 -2.27 -19.02
CA ILE A 17 4.05 -3.16 -17.86
C ILE A 17 4.11 -2.32 -16.60
N ALA A 18 3.23 -2.60 -15.64
CA ALA A 18 3.16 -1.86 -14.38
C ALA A 18 2.99 -2.79 -13.17
N LEU A 19 3.47 -2.32 -12.03
CA LEU A 19 3.22 -2.89 -10.71
C LEU A 19 2.11 -2.10 -10.03
N PHE A 20 1.10 -2.80 -9.55
CA PHE A 20 0.01 -2.21 -8.78
C PHE A 20 -0.19 -2.95 -7.46
N MET A 21 -0.39 -2.20 -6.39
CA MET A 21 -0.93 -2.72 -5.15
C MET A 21 -2.46 -2.74 -5.25
N GLU A 22 -3.07 -3.86 -4.91
CA GLU A 22 -4.53 -3.98 -4.86
C GLU A 22 -5.11 -3.11 -3.69
N PRO A 23 -6.37 -2.67 -3.75
CA PRO A 23 -7.29 -2.85 -4.87
C PRO A 23 -6.96 -1.95 -6.07
N VAL A 24 -7.02 -2.52 -7.26
CA VAL A 24 -6.80 -1.83 -8.54
C VAL A 24 -7.82 -2.33 -9.57
N ASP A 25 -8.28 -1.43 -10.42
CA ASP A 25 -9.09 -1.82 -11.57
C ASP A 25 -8.22 -2.57 -12.57
N THR A 26 -8.63 -3.80 -12.92
CA THR A 26 -7.95 -4.66 -13.87
C THR A 26 -8.72 -4.81 -15.18
N GLU A 27 -9.75 -3.99 -15.41
CA GLU A 27 -10.49 -4.03 -16.67
C GLU A 27 -9.56 -3.72 -17.86
N GLY A 28 -9.58 -4.60 -18.86
CA GLY A 28 -8.70 -4.49 -20.03
C GLY A 28 -7.23 -4.87 -19.80
N LEU A 29 -6.86 -5.32 -18.61
CA LEU A 29 -5.53 -5.80 -18.27
C LEU A 29 -5.49 -7.33 -18.17
N ASP A 30 -4.35 -7.90 -18.54
CA ASP A 30 -3.88 -9.19 -18.06
C ASP A 30 -2.93 -8.92 -16.92
N TYR A 31 -2.93 -9.76 -15.89
CA TYR A 31 -2.08 -9.55 -14.71
C TYR A 31 -1.70 -10.86 -14.03
N ILE A 32 -0.64 -10.77 -13.26
CA ILE A 32 -0.14 -11.83 -12.40
C ILE A 32 0.04 -11.26 -10.99
N ARG A 33 -0.43 -11.97 -9.99
CA ARG A 33 -0.19 -11.65 -8.58
C ARG A 33 1.20 -12.13 -8.19
N ILE A 34 2.08 -11.22 -7.73
CA ILE A 34 3.48 -11.53 -7.38
C ILE A 34 3.72 -11.61 -5.88
N THR A 35 2.78 -11.14 -5.07
CA THR A 35 2.77 -11.35 -3.62
C THR A 35 1.42 -11.89 -3.23
N ASP A 36 1.42 -12.93 -2.42
CA ASP A 36 0.15 -13.53 -1.96
C ASP A 36 -0.52 -12.66 -0.89
N CYS A 37 0.29 -11.99 -0.07
CA CYS A 37 -0.21 -11.27 1.07
C CYS A 37 0.82 -10.27 1.61
N ASP A 38 0.42 -9.01 1.71
CA ASP A 38 1.12 -7.99 2.47
C ASP A 38 0.17 -7.43 3.54
N HIS A 39 0.63 -7.28 4.77
CA HIS A 39 -0.21 -6.94 5.91
C HIS A 39 -0.27 -5.43 6.11
N TRP A 40 -1.43 -4.94 6.47
CA TRP A 40 -1.57 -3.56 6.88
C TRP A 40 -1.02 -3.35 8.29
N CYS A 41 -0.25 -2.29 8.46
CA CYS A 41 0.46 -1.95 9.67
C CYS A 41 0.31 -0.48 10.02
N VAL A 42 0.54 -0.16 11.29
CA VAL A 42 0.70 1.21 11.78
C VAL A 42 2.16 1.45 12.09
N GLY A 43 2.72 2.52 11.55
CA GLY A 43 4.07 2.99 11.86
C GLY A 43 4.08 3.95 13.05
N MET A 44 5.14 3.88 13.87
CA MET A 44 5.31 4.74 15.04
C MET A 44 6.78 4.83 15.44
N ARG A 45 7.10 5.76 16.29
CA ARG A 45 8.42 5.85 16.91
C ARG A 45 8.64 4.67 17.88
N PRO A 46 9.90 4.23 18.06
CA PRO A 46 10.21 3.12 18.99
C PRO A 46 9.86 3.42 20.46
N ASP A 47 9.87 4.70 20.85
CA ASP A 47 9.52 5.16 22.20
C ASP A 47 8.01 5.36 22.41
N ASP A 48 7.17 5.07 21.41
CA ASP A 48 5.72 5.16 21.53
C ASP A 48 5.17 3.95 22.31
N PRO A 49 4.23 4.17 23.25
CA PRO A 49 3.61 3.06 24.01
C PRO A 49 2.93 2.00 23.13
N LEU A 50 2.47 2.37 21.94
CA LEU A 50 1.89 1.41 20.99
C LEU A 50 2.93 0.48 20.37
N ALA A 51 4.21 0.83 20.41
CA ALA A 51 5.30 -0.02 19.92
C ALA A 51 5.50 -1.29 20.76
N GLU A 52 5.03 -1.30 22.01
CA GLU A 52 5.08 -2.49 22.88
C GLU A 52 3.96 -3.50 22.60
N LYS A 53 2.93 -3.10 21.82
CA LYS A 53 1.81 -3.97 21.49
C LYS A 53 2.20 -4.97 20.39
N GLU A 54 1.63 -6.16 20.45
CA GLU A 54 1.74 -7.16 19.39
C GLU A 54 0.97 -6.74 18.13
N PHE A 55 -0.24 -6.21 18.33
CA PHE A 55 -1.13 -5.73 17.27
C PHE A 55 -1.78 -4.40 17.66
N ILE A 56 -2.11 -3.59 16.66
CA ILE A 56 -2.83 -2.33 16.82
C ILE A 56 -4.30 -2.55 16.46
N ARG A 57 -5.17 -2.23 17.38
CA ARG A 57 -6.62 -2.25 17.16
C ARG A 57 -7.12 -0.86 16.79
N LYS A 58 -8.30 -0.78 16.19
CA LYS A 58 -8.90 0.51 15.82
C LYS A 58 -9.09 1.45 17.01
N GLU A 59 -9.40 0.89 18.19
CA GLU A 59 -9.58 1.66 19.44
C GLU A 59 -8.29 2.39 19.86
N ASP A 60 -7.13 1.83 19.54
CA ASP A 60 -5.82 2.41 19.85
C ASP A 60 -5.51 3.66 19.01
N LEU A 61 -6.21 3.78 17.88
CA LEU A 61 -6.01 4.85 16.89
C LEU A 61 -7.00 6.00 17.02
N ILE A 62 -8.06 5.84 17.83
CA ILE A 62 -9.03 6.91 18.07
C ILE A 62 -8.35 8.06 18.81
N GLY A 63 -8.48 9.28 18.25
CA GLY A 63 -7.84 10.48 18.80
C GLY A 63 -6.35 10.61 18.51
N LYS A 64 -5.76 9.68 17.79
CA LYS A 64 -4.37 9.79 17.30
C LYS A 64 -4.33 10.51 15.95
N PRO A 65 -3.29 11.35 15.69
CA PRO A 65 -3.11 11.97 14.37
C PRO A 65 -2.66 10.93 13.34
N LEU A 66 -3.58 10.52 12.48
CA LEU A 66 -3.31 9.49 11.48
C LEU A 66 -2.77 10.09 10.18
N ILE A 67 -1.89 9.35 9.51
CA ILE A 67 -1.41 9.62 8.16
C ILE A 67 -1.93 8.50 7.25
N LEU A 68 -2.90 8.81 6.41
CA LEU A 68 -3.53 7.82 5.54
C LEU A 68 -2.93 7.84 4.12
N PRO A 69 -2.99 6.71 3.41
CA PRO A 69 -2.72 6.70 1.97
C PRO A 69 -3.67 7.64 1.23
N GLU A 70 -3.17 8.33 0.19
CA GLU A 70 -3.97 9.28 -0.60
C GLU A 70 -4.99 8.57 -1.52
N ARG A 71 -4.73 7.31 -1.92
CA ARG A 71 -5.58 6.58 -2.86
C ARG A 71 -6.97 6.32 -2.30
N VAL A 72 -8.00 6.75 -3.04
CA VAL A 72 -9.42 6.65 -2.64
C VAL A 72 -9.85 5.20 -2.36
N ASN A 73 -9.47 4.25 -3.23
CA ASN A 73 -9.83 2.84 -3.05
C ASN A 73 -9.23 2.26 -1.76
N VAL A 74 -7.98 2.64 -1.44
CA VAL A 74 -7.32 2.24 -0.19
C VAL A 74 -7.98 2.89 1.02
N GLN A 75 -8.35 4.17 0.93
CA GLN A 75 -9.10 4.83 2.00
C GLN A 75 -10.46 4.18 2.23
N SER A 76 -11.12 3.72 1.18
CA SER A 76 -12.40 2.99 1.28
C SER A 76 -12.23 1.65 2.01
N GLU A 77 -11.15 0.92 1.74
CA GLU A 77 -10.81 -0.32 2.45
C GLU A 77 -10.56 -0.06 3.94
N LEU A 78 -9.75 0.96 4.26
CA LEU A 78 -9.51 1.37 5.65
C LEU A 78 -10.79 1.87 6.32
N ALA A 79 -11.65 2.61 5.61
CA ALA A 79 -12.93 3.04 6.13
C ALA A 79 -13.83 1.85 6.49
N ASN A 80 -13.83 0.79 5.68
CA ASN A 80 -14.53 -0.45 5.98
C ASN A 80 -13.96 -1.13 7.24
N TRP A 81 -12.64 -1.16 7.39
CA TRP A 81 -11.99 -1.73 8.57
C TRP A 81 -12.34 -0.98 9.86
N PHE A 82 -12.31 0.36 9.84
CA PHE A 82 -12.72 1.18 10.98
C PHE A 82 -14.23 1.12 11.23
N GLY A 83 -15.04 0.91 10.18
CA GLY A 83 -16.48 0.90 10.23
C GLY A 83 -17.05 2.23 10.74
N LYS A 84 -17.98 2.18 11.70
CA LYS A 84 -18.61 3.38 12.29
C LYS A 84 -17.63 4.34 12.98
N ASP A 85 -16.44 3.86 13.32
CA ASP A 85 -15.45 4.67 14.03
C ASP A 85 -14.60 5.51 13.06
N PHE A 86 -14.70 5.30 11.75
CA PHE A 86 -13.97 6.08 10.75
C PHE A 86 -14.24 7.59 10.86
N SER A 87 -15.47 7.99 11.16
CA SER A 87 -15.85 9.40 11.35
C SER A 87 -15.25 10.06 12.59
N LYS A 88 -14.67 9.27 13.51
CA LYS A 88 -14.03 9.76 14.74
C LYS A 88 -12.52 9.90 14.59
N LEU A 89 -11.96 9.50 13.45
CA LEU A 89 -10.54 9.55 13.23
C LEU A 89 -10.05 10.97 13.03
N GLN A 90 -8.89 11.25 13.60
CA GLN A 90 -8.15 12.48 13.36
C GLN A 90 -7.17 12.23 12.21
N ILE A 91 -7.61 12.46 10.97
CA ILE A 91 -6.73 12.38 9.79
C ILE A 91 -5.93 13.68 9.73
N ALA A 92 -4.66 13.62 10.15
CA ALA A 92 -3.78 14.78 10.15
C ALA A 92 -3.20 15.05 8.76
N PHE A 93 -2.86 14.00 8.03
CA PHE A 93 -2.25 14.08 6.71
C PHE A 93 -2.68 12.92 5.80
N THR A 94 -2.55 13.13 4.50
CA THR A 94 -2.53 12.06 3.51
C THR A 94 -1.16 12.01 2.82
N SER A 95 -0.72 10.83 2.38
CA SER A 95 0.55 10.66 1.69
C SER A 95 0.40 9.67 0.54
N ASN A 96 1.01 10.00 -0.59
CA ASN A 96 1.09 9.13 -1.77
C ASN A 96 2.30 8.20 -1.76
N LEU A 97 3.24 8.41 -0.82
CA LEU A 97 4.44 7.58 -0.67
C LEU A 97 4.60 7.14 0.79
N GLY A 98 4.68 5.82 1.00
CA GLY A 98 4.89 5.25 2.33
C GLY A 98 6.17 5.72 3.01
N THR A 99 7.25 5.96 2.26
CA THR A 99 8.51 6.52 2.78
C THR A 99 8.33 7.92 3.37
N ASN A 100 7.57 8.80 2.71
CA ASN A 100 7.29 10.14 3.23
C ASN A 100 6.47 10.06 4.53
N ALA A 101 5.46 9.20 4.55
CA ALA A 101 4.68 8.95 5.75
C ALA A 101 5.55 8.41 6.90
N GLY A 102 6.51 7.53 6.61
CA GLY A 102 7.50 7.04 7.59
C GLY A 102 8.39 8.16 8.14
N VAL A 103 8.88 9.08 7.29
CA VAL A 103 9.64 10.27 7.74
C VAL A 103 8.80 11.13 8.68
N MET A 104 7.52 11.35 8.34
CA MET A 104 6.62 12.12 9.20
C MET A 104 6.43 11.45 10.56
N ALA A 105 6.24 10.11 10.60
CA ALA A 105 6.12 9.36 11.83
C ALA A 105 7.38 9.42 12.70
N ALA A 106 8.56 9.24 12.09
CA ALA A 106 9.85 9.35 12.78
C ALA A 106 10.05 10.72 13.44
N ASN A 107 9.44 11.77 12.89
CA ASN A 107 9.43 13.13 13.45
C ASN A 107 8.23 13.42 14.36
N GLY A 108 7.43 12.42 14.73
CA GLY A 108 6.32 12.56 15.67
C GLY A 108 5.08 13.26 15.11
N LEU A 109 4.94 13.38 13.79
CA LEU A 109 3.83 14.09 13.14
C LEU A 109 2.54 13.27 13.06
N GLY A 110 2.61 11.95 13.30
CA GLY A 110 1.44 11.08 13.29
C GLY A 110 1.76 9.62 13.05
N TYR A 111 0.71 8.83 12.90
CA TYR A 111 0.75 7.38 12.77
C TYR A 111 0.36 6.98 11.34
N PRO A 112 1.32 6.65 10.47
CA PRO A 112 1.00 6.18 9.13
C PRO A 112 0.38 4.79 9.17
N ILE A 113 -0.67 4.61 8.38
CA ILE A 113 -1.21 3.31 8.04
C ILE A 113 -0.66 2.93 6.67
N SER A 114 0.10 1.86 6.61
CA SER A 114 0.79 1.41 5.41
C SER A 114 0.94 -0.12 5.39
N ILE A 115 1.52 -0.67 4.35
CA ILE A 115 1.80 -2.09 4.25
C ILE A 115 3.16 -2.43 4.88
N GLU A 116 3.27 -3.64 5.44
CA GLU A 116 4.49 -4.14 6.10
C GLU A 116 5.70 -4.12 5.18
N GLY A 117 5.51 -4.48 3.90
CA GLY A 117 6.58 -4.48 2.90
C GLY A 117 7.23 -3.12 2.69
N ALA A 118 6.51 -2.03 2.88
CA ALA A 118 7.05 -0.67 2.77
C ALA A 118 8.01 -0.30 3.91
N ALA A 119 7.96 -1.04 5.02
CA ALA A 119 8.74 -0.75 6.22
C ALA A 119 10.06 -1.51 6.33
N LYS A 120 10.27 -2.55 5.57
CA LYS A 120 11.48 -3.38 5.61
C LYS A 120 12.80 -2.60 5.46
N TYR A 121 12.71 -1.38 4.97
CA TYR A 121 13.87 -0.48 4.76
C TYR A 121 14.11 0.50 5.90
N TRP A 122 13.22 0.54 6.90
CA TRP A 122 13.41 1.38 8.07
C TRP A 122 14.19 0.64 9.16
N ARG A 123 15.08 1.35 9.81
CA ARG A 123 15.77 0.86 11.01
C ARG A 123 14.77 0.89 12.18
N GLU A 124 14.76 -0.15 12.98
CA GLU A 124 13.83 -0.28 14.12
C GLU A 124 14.08 0.76 15.24
N ASP A 125 15.29 1.34 15.28
CA ASP A 125 15.59 2.45 16.18
C ASP A 125 15.03 3.81 15.70
N ILE A 126 14.47 3.86 14.49
CA ILE A 126 13.88 5.06 13.89
C ILE A 126 12.34 4.90 13.78
N LEU A 127 11.89 3.79 13.25
CA LEU A 127 10.48 3.51 12.99
C LEU A 127 10.16 2.04 13.26
N VAL A 128 9.15 1.82 14.08
CA VAL A 128 8.59 0.50 14.38
C VAL A 128 7.25 0.37 13.70
N GLN A 129 6.92 -0.83 13.24
CA GLN A 129 5.60 -1.14 12.72
C GLN A 129 4.93 -2.25 13.51
N ARG A 130 3.60 -2.15 13.66
CA ARG A 130 2.75 -3.20 14.23
C ARG A 130 1.57 -3.45 13.31
N ARG A 131 1.27 -4.72 13.08
CA ARG A 131 0.11 -5.14 12.27
C ARG A 131 -1.18 -4.70 12.92
N ILE A 132 -2.17 -4.42 12.11
CA ILE A 132 -3.52 -4.09 12.62
C ILE A 132 -4.32 -5.36 12.91
N SER A 133 -5.25 -5.26 13.84
CA SER A 133 -6.17 -6.35 14.21
C SER A 133 -7.62 -5.83 14.32
N PRO A 134 -8.64 -6.44 13.69
CA PRO A 134 -8.55 -7.59 12.79
C PRO A 134 -7.62 -7.35 11.61
N GLU A 135 -6.95 -8.41 11.18
CA GLU A 135 -6.01 -8.34 10.07
C GLU A 135 -6.71 -8.03 8.75
N ILE A 136 -6.12 -7.14 7.97
CA ILE A 136 -6.42 -6.97 6.56
C ILE A 136 -5.11 -7.06 5.76
N THR A 137 -5.21 -7.59 4.56
CA THR A 137 -4.08 -7.87 3.69
C THR A 137 -4.33 -7.27 2.31
N THR A 138 -3.27 -7.07 1.58
CA THR A 138 -3.30 -6.65 0.17
C THR A 138 -2.30 -7.48 -0.62
N SER A 139 -2.39 -7.45 -1.94
CA SER A 139 -1.46 -8.12 -2.83
C SER A 139 -0.87 -7.13 -3.83
N THR A 140 0.25 -7.48 -4.44
CA THR A 140 0.84 -6.74 -5.55
C THR A 140 0.68 -7.54 -6.83
N VAL A 141 0.24 -6.87 -7.90
CA VAL A 141 0.10 -7.44 -9.22
C VAL A 141 1.05 -6.79 -10.21
N ILE A 142 1.61 -7.56 -11.13
CA ILE A 142 2.19 -7.07 -12.38
C ILE A 142 1.10 -7.15 -13.45
N ALA A 143 0.87 -6.06 -14.16
CA ALA A 143 -0.20 -5.97 -15.14
C ALA A 143 0.28 -5.33 -16.45
N TRP A 144 -0.36 -5.73 -17.56
CA TRP A 144 -0.14 -5.19 -18.90
C TRP A 144 -1.46 -5.18 -19.67
N ARG A 145 -1.58 -4.34 -20.70
CA ARG A 145 -2.83 -4.22 -21.46
C ARG A 145 -3.09 -5.46 -22.31
N ARG A 146 -4.33 -5.89 -22.32
CA ARG A 146 -4.77 -7.02 -23.15
C ARG A 146 -4.88 -6.61 -24.61
N ASN A 147 -4.61 -7.56 -25.50
CA ASN A 147 -4.89 -7.45 -26.93
C ASN A 147 -4.18 -6.28 -27.66
N ILE A 148 -3.02 -5.84 -27.19
CA ILE A 148 -2.20 -4.87 -27.94
C ILE A 148 -0.91 -5.50 -28.44
N PRO A 149 -0.36 -5.02 -29.58
CA PRO A 149 0.93 -5.48 -30.07
C PRO A 149 2.05 -4.92 -29.19
N TYR A 150 2.88 -5.78 -28.64
CA TYR A 150 4.06 -5.42 -27.86
C TYR A 150 5.36 -5.59 -28.63
N SER A 151 6.38 -4.82 -28.29
CA SER A 151 7.75 -5.02 -28.76
C SER A 151 8.27 -6.41 -28.34
N LEU A 152 9.32 -6.88 -28.99
CA LEU A 152 9.94 -8.16 -28.64
C LEU A 152 10.42 -8.17 -27.18
N ALA A 153 10.98 -7.06 -26.71
CA ALA A 153 11.48 -6.94 -25.35
C ALA A 153 10.35 -7.09 -24.31
N VAL A 154 9.22 -6.41 -24.53
CA VAL A 154 8.06 -6.49 -23.64
C VAL A 154 7.46 -7.90 -23.65
N ARG A 155 7.33 -8.54 -24.81
CA ARG A 155 6.85 -9.93 -24.90
C ARG A 155 7.74 -10.89 -24.12
N LYS A 156 9.06 -10.76 -24.25
CA LYS A 156 10.01 -11.58 -23.49
C LYS A 156 9.88 -11.34 -21.98
N MET A 157 9.72 -10.10 -21.56
CA MET A 157 9.49 -9.79 -20.14
C MET A 157 8.20 -10.45 -19.62
N ILE A 158 7.10 -10.40 -20.38
CA ILE A 158 5.84 -11.07 -20.02
C ILE A 158 6.01 -12.60 -19.97
N GLU A 159 6.76 -13.19 -20.91
CA GLU A 159 7.08 -14.63 -20.89
C GLU A 159 7.83 -15.01 -19.59
N GLU A 160 8.85 -14.25 -19.20
CA GLU A 160 9.62 -14.47 -17.97
C GLU A 160 8.76 -14.28 -16.71
N ILE A 161 7.91 -13.25 -16.68
CA ILE A 161 6.97 -13.01 -15.57
C ILE A 161 6.01 -14.21 -15.41
N ASN A 162 5.48 -14.74 -16.51
CA ASN A 162 4.61 -15.91 -16.48
C ASN A 162 5.35 -17.18 -16.01
N ALA A 163 6.61 -17.36 -16.42
CA ALA A 163 7.41 -18.49 -15.99
C ALA A 163 7.80 -18.45 -14.51
N PHE A 164 7.84 -17.26 -13.90
CA PHE A 164 8.16 -17.08 -12.48
C PHE A 164 7.05 -17.62 -11.55
N GLN A 165 5.82 -17.77 -12.03
CA GLN A 165 4.69 -18.33 -11.26
C GLN A 165 4.53 -19.85 -11.40
N ALA A 166 5.24 -20.49 -12.35
CA ALA A 166 5.16 -21.91 -12.61
C ALA A 166 6.13 -22.71 -11.74
#